data_9054d852590a93b39850e4d213911e12
#
_entry.id   9054d852590a93b39850e4d213911e12
#
_cell.length_a   1.000
_cell.length_b   1.000
_cell.length_c   1.000
_cell.angle_alpha   90.00
_cell.angle_beta   90.00
_cell.angle_gamma   90.00
#
_symmetry.space_group_name_H-M   'P 1'
#
loop_
_entity.id
_entity.type
_entity.pdbx_description
1 polymer ?
#
loop_
_entity_poly.entity_id
_entity_poly.type
_entity_poly.pdbx_seq_one_letter_code
_entity_poly.pdbx_strand_id
1 'polypeptide(L)'
;YNDKLLNALKSLRDLGNTLIVVEHDEDTMYAADYIVDIGPAAGEHGGEVVAAGTVQDIINNPNSITGAYLSGRIKIPVPEIRRTPKDWIKIKGAKQNNLKNINVDIPLGVFTCVTGVSGSGKSSLVNEILYKRLARDLNRARCIPGEHKDIIGIEKLDKVINIDQSPIGRTPRSNPATYTGVFDMI
;
A
#
# COMPACT_ATOMS: atom_id res chain seq x y z
N TYR A 1 -5.00 -16.05 0.80
CA TYR A 1 -3.90 -15.95 1.79
C TYR A 1 -4.46 -15.67 3.18
N ASN A 2 -5.42 -14.77 3.29
CA ASN A 2 -6.04 -14.35 4.56
C ASN A 2 -6.67 -15.52 5.31
N ASP A 3 -7.44 -16.37 4.63
CA ASP A 3 -8.07 -17.56 5.22
C ASP A 3 -7.07 -18.51 5.91
N LYS A 4 -5.89 -18.71 5.30
CA LYS A 4 -4.86 -19.57 5.90
C LYS A 4 -4.28 -18.95 7.17
N LEU A 5 -4.10 -17.64 7.20
CA LEU A 5 -3.64 -16.92 8.38
C LEU A 5 -4.68 -17.00 9.49
N LEU A 6 -5.94 -16.69 9.18
CA LEU A 6 -7.05 -16.76 10.14
C LEU A 6 -7.22 -18.16 10.72
N ASN A 7 -7.13 -19.20 9.89
CA ASN A 7 -7.21 -20.58 10.36
C ASN A 7 -6.04 -20.95 11.27
N ALA A 8 -4.82 -20.48 10.98
CA ALA A 8 -3.66 -20.70 11.85
C ALA A 8 -3.83 -19.98 13.21
N LEU A 9 -4.30 -18.74 13.21
CA LEU A 9 -4.58 -17.97 14.42
C LEU A 9 -5.66 -18.66 15.27
N LYS A 10 -6.77 -19.09 14.66
CA LYS A 10 -7.84 -19.85 15.35
C LYS A 10 -7.31 -21.16 15.94
N SER A 11 -6.48 -21.89 15.20
CA SER A 11 -5.87 -23.12 15.69
C SER A 11 -4.99 -22.89 16.92
N LEU A 12 -4.19 -21.80 16.93
CA LEU A 12 -3.38 -21.42 18.08
C LEU A 12 -4.25 -21.06 19.30
N ARG A 13 -5.33 -20.32 19.10
CA ARG A 13 -6.31 -20.00 20.16
C ARG A 13 -6.90 -21.28 20.74
N ASP A 14 -7.34 -22.20 19.88
CA ASP A 14 -8.02 -23.44 20.27
C ASP A 14 -7.10 -24.40 21.06
N LEU A 15 -5.78 -24.20 20.98
CA LEU A 15 -4.80 -24.83 21.85
C LEU A 15 -4.71 -24.21 23.27
N GLY A 16 -5.58 -23.25 23.60
CA GLY A 16 -5.65 -22.60 24.90
C GLY A 16 -4.74 -21.35 25.05
N ASN A 17 -4.23 -20.82 23.93
CA ASN A 17 -3.41 -19.60 23.96
C ASN A 17 -4.30 -18.33 23.93
N THR A 18 -3.78 -17.26 24.54
CA THR A 18 -4.32 -15.91 24.32
C THR A 18 -3.54 -15.26 23.18
N LEU A 19 -4.26 -14.79 22.17
CA LEU A 19 -3.68 -14.08 21.03
C LEU A 19 -4.09 -12.61 21.06
N ILE A 20 -3.11 -11.74 20.87
CA ILE A 20 -3.35 -10.30 20.67
C ILE A 20 -2.77 -9.96 19.30
N VAL A 21 -3.62 -9.44 18.42
CA VAL A 21 -3.27 -9.07 17.04
C VAL A 21 -3.60 -7.60 16.86
N VAL A 22 -2.68 -6.84 16.29
CA VAL A 22 -2.91 -5.44 15.90
C VAL A 22 -3.18 -5.45 14.40
N GLU A 23 -4.43 -5.29 14.05
CA GLU A 23 -4.89 -5.40 12.66
C GLU A 23 -5.95 -4.37 12.31
N HIS A 24 -6.09 -4.12 11.03
CA HIS A 24 -7.08 -3.22 10.43
C HIS A 24 -7.82 -3.88 9.25
N ASP A 25 -7.61 -5.17 9.07
CA ASP A 25 -8.29 -5.99 8.08
C ASP A 25 -9.68 -6.42 8.57
N GLU A 26 -10.68 -6.25 7.72
CA GLU A 26 -12.08 -6.52 8.03
C GLU A 26 -12.33 -7.99 8.39
N ASP A 27 -11.78 -8.92 7.60
CA ASP A 27 -11.96 -10.36 7.84
C ASP A 27 -11.36 -10.80 9.18
N THR A 28 -10.23 -10.21 9.57
CA THR A 28 -9.57 -10.46 10.85
C THR A 28 -10.42 -9.94 12.00
N MET A 29 -11.00 -8.74 11.87
CA MET A 29 -11.89 -8.18 12.88
C MET A 29 -13.15 -9.03 13.06
N TYR A 30 -13.79 -9.50 11.98
CA TYR A 30 -14.94 -10.40 12.07
C TYR A 30 -14.59 -11.77 12.66
N ALA A 31 -13.35 -12.22 12.54
CA ALA A 31 -12.89 -13.49 13.08
C ALA A 31 -12.47 -13.43 14.57
N ALA A 32 -12.31 -12.21 15.12
CA ALA A 32 -11.90 -12.01 16.49
C ALA A 32 -13.02 -12.28 17.48
N ASP A 33 -12.68 -12.84 18.65
CA ASP A 33 -13.63 -13.04 19.74
C ASP A 33 -13.90 -11.73 20.52
N TYR A 34 -12.90 -10.83 20.54
CA TYR A 34 -12.96 -9.55 21.24
C TYR A 34 -12.13 -8.50 20.51
N ILE A 35 -12.64 -7.28 20.43
CA ILE A 35 -11.98 -6.15 19.77
C ILE A 35 -11.83 -5.02 20.77
N VAL A 36 -10.69 -4.35 20.73
CA VAL A 36 -10.45 -3.06 21.40
C VAL A 36 -10.16 -2.02 20.32
N ASP A 37 -11.06 -1.08 20.15
CA ASP A 37 -10.97 0.00 19.17
C ASP A 37 -10.34 1.23 19.82
N ILE A 38 -9.16 1.62 19.29
CA ILE A 38 -8.38 2.75 19.81
C ILE A 38 -8.51 3.93 18.84
N GLY A 39 -8.84 5.09 19.38
CA GLY A 39 -9.03 6.31 18.61
C GLY A 39 -9.11 7.55 19.50
N PRO A 40 -9.95 8.55 19.11
CA PRO A 40 -10.71 8.62 17.83
C PRO A 40 -9.87 8.99 16.61
N ALA A 41 -8.65 9.52 16.81
CA ALA A 41 -7.76 9.94 15.75
C ALA A 41 -6.32 9.43 15.99
N ALA A 42 -5.32 9.98 15.30
CA ALA A 42 -3.92 9.62 15.46
C ALA A 42 -3.14 10.70 16.26
N GLY A 43 -1.98 10.32 16.81
CA GLY A 43 -1.10 11.22 17.54
C GLY A 43 -1.74 11.77 18.83
N GLU A 44 -1.63 13.08 19.04
CA GLU A 44 -2.13 13.75 20.26
C GLU A 44 -3.66 13.67 20.44
N HIS A 45 -4.39 13.39 19.35
CA HIS A 45 -5.84 13.27 19.35
C HIS A 45 -6.33 11.81 19.39
N GLY A 46 -5.43 10.87 19.62
CA GLY A 46 -5.71 9.45 19.73
C GLY A 46 -5.43 8.89 21.13
N GLY A 47 -5.35 7.58 21.25
CA GLY A 47 -4.94 6.90 22.47
C GLY A 47 -6.07 6.63 23.46
N GLU A 48 -7.32 6.84 23.06
CA GLU A 48 -8.49 6.52 23.88
C GLU A 48 -9.13 5.20 23.43
N VAL A 49 -9.71 4.44 24.36
CA VAL A 49 -10.56 3.30 24.02
C VAL A 49 -11.94 3.82 23.62
N VAL A 50 -12.22 3.82 22.32
CA VAL A 50 -13.50 4.31 21.78
C VAL A 50 -14.59 3.27 21.96
N ALA A 51 -14.27 2.00 21.77
CA ALA A 51 -15.16 0.87 21.92
C ALA A 51 -14.39 -0.39 22.30
N ALA A 52 -15.01 -1.31 23.03
CA ALA A 52 -14.45 -2.61 23.33
C ALA A 52 -15.58 -3.64 23.49
N GLY A 53 -15.36 -4.86 22.98
CA GLY A 53 -16.35 -5.92 23.01
C GLY A 53 -16.27 -6.82 21.80
N THR A 54 -17.39 -7.47 21.48
CA THR A 54 -17.56 -8.25 20.26
C THR A 54 -17.61 -7.34 19.03
N VAL A 55 -17.48 -7.91 17.83
CA VAL A 55 -17.65 -7.16 16.59
C VAL A 55 -19.00 -6.41 16.55
N GLN A 56 -20.05 -6.99 17.11
CA GLN A 56 -21.37 -6.36 17.16
C GLN A 56 -21.40 -5.15 18.10
N ASP A 57 -20.68 -5.19 19.22
CA ASP A 57 -20.55 -4.06 20.14
C ASP A 57 -19.83 -2.89 19.46
N ILE A 58 -18.78 -3.17 18.67
CA ILE A 58 -18.07 -2.17 17.88
C ILE A 58 -18.97 -1.55 16.80
N ILE A 59 -19.72 -2.39 16.06
CA ILE A 59 -20.65 -1.97 15.01
C ILE A 59 -21.74 -1.06 15.58
N ASN A 60 -22.28 -1.37 16.76
CA ASN A 60 -23.37 -0.64 17.38
C ASN A 60 -22.91 0.66 18.05
N ASN A 61 -21.61 0.84 18.27
CA ASN A 61 -21.11 2.08 18.89
C ASN A 61 -21.14 3.24 17.87
N PRO A 62 -21.90 4.31 18.14
CA PRO A 62 -22.03 5.44 17.23
C PRO A 62 -20.72 6.25 17.08
N ASN A 63 -19.83 6.17 18.08
CA ASN A 63 -18.57 6.91 18.10
C ASN A 63 -17.42 6.13 17.46
N SER A 64 -17.60 4.83 17.18
CA SER A 64 -16.59 4.02 16.53
C SER A 64 -16.58 4.23 15.02
N ILE A 65 -15.50 4.79 14.50
CA ILE A 65 -15.24 4.89 13.06
C ILE A 65 -15.07 3.50 12.47
N THR A 66 -14.35 2.61 13.16
CA THR A 66 -14.19 1.21 12.79
C THR A 66 -15.56 0.54 12.67
N GLY A 67 -16.45 0.71 13.66
CA GLY A 67 -17.80 0.18 13.61
C GLY A 67 -18.66 0.78 12.49
N ALA A 68 -18.43 2.05 12.14
CA ALA A 68 -19.11 2.70 11.03
C ALA A 68 -18.72 2.09 9.68
N TYR A 69 -17.44 1.73 9.49
CA TYR A 69 -16.98 1.01 8.29
C TYR A 69 -17.46 -0.44 8.26
N LEU A 70 -17.31 -1.20 9.35
CA LEU A 70 -17.75 -2.59 9.44
C LEU A 70 -19.27 -2.75 9.20
N SER A 71 -20.06 -1.79 9.65
CA SER A 71 -21.52 -1.78 9.42
C SER A 71 -21.93 -1.29 8.03
N GLY A 72 -21.00 -0.73 7.25
CA GLY A 72 -21.31 -0.08 5.98
C GLY A 72 -21.99 1.30 6.09
N ARG A 73 -22.15 1.85 7.31
CA ARG A 73 -22.65 3.24 7.51
C ARG A 73 -21.73 4.26 6.82
N ILE A 74 -20.43 3.99 6.84
CA ILE A 74 -19.42 4.74 6.09
C ILE A 74 -18.76 3.76 5.13
N LYS A 75 -18.54 4.19 3.89
CA LYS A 75 -17.82 3.42 2.87
C LYS A 75 -17.09 4.35 1.93
N ILE A 76 -15.98 3.88 1.38
CA ILE A 76 -15.30 4.55 0.28
C ILE A 76 -16.08 4.23 -1.00
N PRO A 77 -16.71 5.22 -1.64
CA PRO A 77 -17.55 4.95 -2.81
C PRO A 77 -16.69 4.50 -3.99
N VAL A 78 -17.15 3.48 -4.69
CA VAL A 78 -16.57 3.11 -5.98
C VAL A 78 -17.12 4.07 -7.04
N PRO A 79 -16.28 4.82 -7.76
CA PRO A 79 -16.76 5.76 -8.76
C PRO A 79 -17.50 5.01 -9.89
N GLU A 80 -18.69 5.49 -10.25
CA GLU A 80 -19.47 4.95 -11.37
C GLU A 80 -18.77 5.19 -12.71
N ILE A 81 -18.16 6.37 -12.85
CA ILE A 81 -17.45 6.77 -14.07
C ILE A 81 -15.95 6.74 -13.79
N ARG A 82 -15.21 5.94 -14.55
CA ARG A 82 -13.75 5.90 -14.50
C ARG A 82 -13.15 6.93 -15.45
N ARG A 83 -12.02 7.50 -15.05
CA ARG A 83 -11.27 8.39 -15.95
C ARG A 83 -10.77 7.62 -17.16
N THR A 84 -10.86 8.22 -18.33
CA THR A 84 -10.24 7.69 -19.55
C THR A 84 -8.76 8.07 -19.59
N PRO A 85 -7.88 7.15 -19.98
CA PRO A 85 -6.46 7.46 -20.17
C PRO A 85 -6.27 8.54 -21.23
N LYS A 86 -5.38 9.47 -20.97
CA LYS A 86 -5.00 10.50 -21.94
C LYS A 86 -3.99 9.97 -22.97
N ASP A 87 -3.11 9.09 -22.50
CA ASP A 87 -2.04 8.50 -23.30
C ASP A 87 -1.48 7.24 -22.59
N TRP A 88 -0.41 6.65 -23.13
CA TRP A 88 0.13 5.38 -22.68
C TRP A 88 1.66 5.38 -22.67
N ILE A 89 2.24 4.74 -21.65
CA ILE A 89 3.62 4.23 -21.65
C ILE A 89 3.56 2.77 -22.05
N LYS A 90 4.39 2.37 -23.01
CA LYS A 90 4.41 1.00 -23.52
C LYS A 90 5.76 0.34 -23.23
N ILE A 91 5.76 -0.58 -22.29
CA ILE A 91 6.92 -1.42 -21.98
C ILE A 91 6.93 -2.59 -22.97
N LYS A 92 8.04 -2.78 -23.66
CA LYS A 92 8.22 -3.86 -24.64
C LYS A 92 9.30 -4.83 -24.17
N GLY A 93 8.98 -6.11 -24.26
CA GLY A 93 9.95 -7.18 -24.05
C GLY A 93 10.53 -7.25 -22.64
N ALA A 94 9.75 -7.04 -21.61
CA ALA A 94 10.19 -7.12 -20.22
C ALA A 94 10.59 -8.55 -19.84
N LYS A 95 11.87 -8.75 -19.44
CA LYS A 95 12.45 -10.06 -19.15
C LYS A 95 13.12 -10.16 -17.78
N GLN A 96 13.16 -9.07 -17.02
CA GLN A 96 13.85 -9.06 -15.73
C GLN A 96 13.29 -10.11 -14.77
N ASN A 97 14.17 -10.88 -14.14
CA ASN A 97 13.85 -11.96 -13.21
C ASN A 97 12.90 -13.00 -13.82
N ASN A 98 11.67 -13.14 -13.28
CA ASN A 98 10.69 -14.12 -13.71
C ASN A 98 9.76 -13.64 -14.84
N LEU A 99 9.96 -12.44 -15.37
CA LEU A 99 9.15 -11.90 -16.47
C LEU A 99 9.42 -12.64 -17.78
N LYS A 100 8.36 -13.04 -18.48
CA LYS A 100 8.39 -13.91 -19.65
C LYS A 100 8.35 -13.15 -20.98
N ASN A 101 9.23 -12.13 -21.15
CA ASN A 101 9.26 -11.29 -22.36
C ASN A 101 7.91 -10.61 -22.64
N ILE A 102 7.30 -10.06 -21.60
CA ILE A 102 5.96 -9.50 -21.67
C ILE A 102 5.97 -8.07 -22.20
N ASN A 103 4.87 -7.68 -22.84
CA ASN A 103 4.56 -6.30 -23.19
C ASN A 103 3.46 -5.80 -22.27
N VAL A 104 3.61 -4.58 -21.75
CA VAL A 104 2.64 -3.97 -20.83
C VAL A 104 2.42 -2.51 -21.22
N ASP A 105 1.17 -2.13 -21.39
CA ASP A 105 0.79 -0.75 -21.64
C ASP A 105 0.23 -0.15 -20.33
N ILE A 106 0.84 0.95 -19.87
CA ILE A 106 0.45 1.66 -18.65
C ILE A 106 -0.24 2.96 -19.04
N PRO A 107 -1.49 3.15 -18.61
CA PRO A 107 -2.26 4.34 -18.97
C PRO A 107 -1.77 5.58 -18.21
N LEU A 108 -1.74 6.73 -18.87
CA LEU A 108 -1.39 8.03 -18.29
C LEU A 108 -2.64 8.84 -17.92
N GLY A 109 -2.49 9.66 -16.87
CA GLY A 109 -3.55 10.54 -16.35
C GLY A 109 -4.62 9.83 -15.53
N VAL A 110 -4.36 8.58 -15.13
CA VAL A 110 -5.25 7.75 -14.30
C VAL A 110 -4.49 7.10 -13.14
N PHE A 111 -5.22 6.64 -12.15
CA PHE A 111 -4.67 5.81 -11.07
C PHE A 111 -4.63 4.36 -11.53
N THR A 112 -3.44 3.77 -11.56
CA THR A 112 -3.21 2.40 -12.01
C THR A 112 -2.70 1.53 -10.87
N CYS A 113 -3.34 0.39 -10.62
CA CYS A 113 -2.89 -0.62 -9.69
C CYS A 113 -2.22 -1.78 -10.42
N VAL A 114 -1.05 -2.21 -9.94
CA VAL A 114 -0.38 -3.43 -10.38
C VAL A 114 -0.55 -4.49 -9.30
N THR A 115 -1.32 -5.52 -9.57
CA THR A 115 -1.71 -6.55 -8.59
C THR A 115 -1.19 -7.93 -8.96
N GLY A 116 -1.32 -8.87 -8.05
CA GLY A 116 -0.92 -10.28 -8.24
C GLY A 116 -0.30 -10.86 -6.96
N VAL A 117 -0.15 -12.18 -6.91
CA VAL A 117 0.44 -12.88 -5.76
C VAL A 117 1.88 -12.47 -5.49
N SER A 118 2.38 -12.71 -4.27
CA SER A 118 3.79 -12.46 -3.94
C SER A 118 4.70 -13.25 -4.88
N GLY A 119 5.81 -12.64 -5.33
CA GLY A 119 6.74 -13.25 -6.28
C GLY A 119 6.27 -13.29 -7.74
N SER A 120 5.09 -12.75 -8.10
CA SER A 120 4.60 -12.78 -9.50
C SER A 120 5.36 -11.87 -10.49
N GLY A 121 6.28 -11.04 -10.01
CA GLY A 121 7.09 -10.15 -10.87
C GLY A 121 6.67 -8.69 -10.87
N LYS A 122 5.72 -8.27 -10.00
CA LYS A 122 5.27 -6.87 -9.91
C LYS A 122 6.43 -5.89 -9.68
N SER A 123 7.27 -6.17 -8.69
CA SER A 123 8.44 -5.33 -8.38
C SER A 123 9.48 -5.36 -9.51
N SER A 124 9.64 -6.50 -10.20
CA SER A 124 10.51 -6.59 -11.37
C SER A 124 10.03 -5.68 -12.50
N LEU A 125 8.73 -5.64 -12.75
CA LEU A 125 8.15 -4.77 -13.79
C LEU A 125 8.19 -3.30 -13.37
N VAL A 126 7.70 -2.98 -12.16
CA VAL A 126 7.48 -1.58 -11.73
C VAL A 126 8.78 -0.96 -11.24
N ASN A 127 9.49 -1.60 -10.28
CA ASN A 127 10.66 -0.99 -9.65
C ASN A 127 11.93 -1.19 -10.48
N GLU A 128 12.18 -2.42 -10.96
CA GLU A 128 13.43 -2.71 -11.65
C GLU A 128 13.45 -2.22 -13.10
N ILE A 129 12.33 -2.30 -13.81
CA ILE A 129 12.28 -1.86 -15.22
C ILE A 129 11.73 -0.43 -15.32
N LEU A 130 10.44 -0.24 -15.02
CA LEU A 130 9.76 1.03 -15.29
C LEU A 130 10.38 2.20 -14.52
N TYR A 131 10.41 2.09 -13.17
CA TYR A 131 10.94 3.17 -12.33
C TYR A 131 12.39 3.50 -12.67
N LYS A 132 13.28 2.49 -12.73
CA LYS A 132 14.70 2.74 -13.03
C LYS A 132 14.90 3.36 -14.42
N ARG A 133 14.11 2.94 -15.42
CA ARG A 133 14.19 3.55 -16.76
C ARG A 133 13.72 5.01 -16.72
N LEU A 134 12.60 5.30 -16.10
CA LEU A 134 12.08 6.67 -15.95
C LEU A 134 13.02 7.53 -15.11
N ALA A 135 13.53 7.03 -13.99
CA ALA A 135 14.47 7.77 -13.14
C ALA A 135 15.77 8.12 -13.89
N ARG A 136 16.28 7.20 -14.68
CA ARG A 136 17.46 7.45 -15.51
C ARG A 136 17.20 8.52 -16.58
N ASP A 137 16.10 8.39 -17.32
CA ASP A 137 15.85 9.20 -18.51
C ASP A 137 15.27 10.59 -18.14
N LEU A 138 14.45 10.70 -17.10
CA LEU A 138 13.80 11.95 -16.66
C LEU A 138 14.56 12.66 -15.54
N ASN A 139 14.98 11.90 -14.52
CA ASN A 139 15.61 12.48 -13.32
C ASN A 139 17.15 12.40 -13.36
N ARG A 140 17.77 11.90 -14.45
CA ARG A 140 19.21 11.71 -14.61
C ARG A 140 19.85 10.85 -13.50
N ALA A 141 19.08 9.92 -12.93
CA ALA A 141 19.54 9.02 -11.89
C ALA A 141 20.57 8.00 -12.45
N ARG A 142 21.62 7.74 -11.68
CA ARG A 142 22.64 6.72 -12.02
C ARG A 142 22.12 5.33 -11.60
N CYS A 143 21.19 4.78 -12.37
CA CYS A 143 20.65 3.44 -12.15
C CYS A 143 20.56 2.68 -13.48
N ILE A 144 20.66 1.35 -13.39
CA ILE A 144 20.58 0.46 -14.54
C ILE A 144 19.18 -0.16 -14.51
N PRO A 145 18.33 0.11 -15.53
CA PRO A 145 17.03 -0.54 -15.66
C PRO A 145 17.19 -2.06 -15.87
N GLY A 146 16.24 -2.82 -15.35
CA GLY A 146 16.18 -4.26 -15.58
C GLY A 146 16.00 -4.62 -17.05
N GLU A 147 16.18 -5.89 -17.39
CA GLU A 147 16.18 -6.38 -18.78
C GLU A 147 14.81 -6.15 -19.46
N HIS A 148 14.81 -5.37 -20.54
CA HIS A 148 13.66 -5.08 -21.39
C HIS A 148 14.14 -4.65 -22.77
N LYS A 149 13.25 -4.70 -23.76
CA LYS A 149 13.59 -4.27 -25.13
C LYS A 149 13.54 -2.75 -25.26
N ASP A 150 12.42 -2.12 -24.88
CA ASP A 150 12.22 -0.68 -24.97
C ASP A 150 11.05 -0.21 -24.09
N ILE A 151 11.00 1.12 -23.83
CA ILE A 151 9.85 1.80 -23.23
C ILE A 151 9.52 3.03 -24.06
N ILE A 152 8.32 3.05 -24.64
CA ILE A 152 7.82 4.10 -25.53
C ILE A 152 6.87 5.01 -24.73
N GLY A 153 6.90 6.32 -24.98
CA GLY A 153 6.01 7.30 -24.35
C GLY A 153 6.64 8.00 -23.14
N ILE A 154 7.93 7.81 -22.85
CA ILE A 154 8.63 8.48 -21.75
C ILE A 154 8.62 10.00 -21.91
N GLU A 155 8.70 10.48 -23.13
CA GLU A 155 8.67 11.90 -23.51
C GLU A 155 7.38 12.64 -23.10
N LYS A 156 6.35 11.91 -22.69
CA LYS A 156 5.06 12.41 -22.21
C LYS A 156 5.05 12.71 -20.72
N LEU A 157 6.15 12.44 -20.03
CA LEU A 157 6.32 12.62 -18.59
C LEU A 157 7.42 13.64 -18.30
N ASP A 158 7.21 14.46 -17.28
CA ASP A 158 8.18 15.45 -16.83
C ASP A 158 9.18 14.85 -15.83
N LYS A 159 8.71 14.02 -14.91
CA LYS A 159 9.51 13.41 -13.84
C LYS A 159 8.86 12.15 -13.30
N VAL A 160 9.65 11.35 -12.58
CA VAL A 160 9.14 10.22 -11.77
C VAL A 160 9.49 10.43 -10.30
N ILE A 161 8.56 10.11 -9.42
CA ILE A 161 8.75 10.12 -7.97
C ILE A 161 8.46 8.71 -7.47
N ASN A 162 9.42 8.14 -6.72
CA ASN A 162 9.24 6.87 -6.04
C ASN A 162 8.87 7.15 -4.57
N ILE A 163 7.79 6.56 -4.13
CA ILE A 163 7.37 6.59 -2.73
C ILE A 163 7.38 5.15 -2.25
N ASP A 164 8.20 4.84 -1.26
CA ASP A 164 8.29 3.54 -0.64
C ASP A 164 8.09 3.62 0.88
N GLN A 165 8.03 2.48 1.54
CA GLN A 165 7.86 2.38 2.99
C GLN A 165 9.19 2.31 3.75
N SER A 166 10.31 2.65 3.10
CA SER A 166 11.62 2.66 3.76
C SER A 166 11.64 3.70 4.87
N PRO A 167 12.24 3.36 6.04
CA PRO A 167 12.38 4.33 7.13
C PRO A 167 13.15 5.57 6.67
N ILE A 168 12.67 6.76 7.06
CA ILE A 168 13.37 8.02 6.84
C ILE A 168 14.62 8.04 7.72
N GLY A 169 15.78 7.79 7.10
CA GLY A 169 17.07 7.77 7.78
C GLY A 169 17.36 6.49 8.59
N ARG A 170 18.62 6.15 8.73
CA ARG A 170 19.10 4.98 9.47
C ARG A 170 19.71 5.33 10.82
N THR A 171 19.64 6.59 11.26
CA THR A 171 20.25 7.05 12.50
C THR A 171 19.20 7.65 13.45
N PRO A 172 19.42 7.56 14.78
CA PRO A 172 18.55 8.18 15.79
C PRO A 172 18.38 9.71 15.64
N ARG A 173 19.24 10.35 14.85
CA ARG A 173 19.21 11.80 14.57
C ARG A 173 18.42 12.16 13.31
N SER A 174 17.95 11.17 12.55
CA SER A 174 17.19 11.39 11.32
C SER A 174 15.71 11.59 11.66
N ASN A 175 15.29 12.83 11.73
CA ASN A 175 13.88 13.20 11.79
C ASN A 175 13.43 13.81 10.44
N PRO A 176 12.14 13.91 10.18
CA PRO A 176 11.61 14.47 8.92
C PRO A 176 12.13 15.88 8.62
N ALA A 177 12.29 16.74 9.62
CA ALA A 177 12.75 18.11 9.42
C ALA A 177 14.22 18.18 9.00
N THR A 178 15.08 17.32 9.56
CA THR A 178 16.48 17.17 9.14
C THR A 178 16.58 16.59 7.73
N TYR A 179 15.76 15.58 7.43
CA TYR A 179 15.76 14.93 6.11
C TYR A 179 15.30 15.87 5.00
N THR A 180 14.32 16.71 5.25
CA THR A 180 13.80 17.69 4.29
C THR A 180 14.61 18.99 4.23
N GLY A 181 15.63 19.15 5.11
CA GLY A 181 16.41 20.37 5.19
C GLY A 181 15.68 21.57 5.81
N VAL A 182 14.53 21.34 6.44
CA VAL A 182 13.75 22.42 7.06
C VAL A 182 14.52 23.06 8.22
N PHE A 183 15.33 22.27 8.95
CA PHE A 183 16.18 22.82 10.02
C PHE A 183 17.26 23.79 9.52
N ASP A 184 17.68 23.68 8.26
CA ASP A 184 18.68 24.59 7.67
C ASP A 184 18.07 25.97 7.32
N MET A 185 16.74 26.07 7.39
CA MET A 185 15.99 27.30 7.07
C MET A 185 15.48 28.03 8.33
N ILE A 186 15.67 27.47 9.52
CA ILE A 186 15.30 28.03 10.83
C ILE A 186 16.57 28.52 11.54
#